data_f8382221bc77f116dadc76340efc73f8
#
_entry.id   f8382221bc77f116dadc76340efc73f8
#
_cell.length_a   1.000
_cell.length_b   1.000
_cell.length_c   1.000
_cell.angle_alpha   90.00
_cell.angle_beta   90.00
_cell.angle_gamma   90.00
#
_symmetry.space_group_name_H-M   'P 1'
#
loop_
_entity.id
_entity.type
_entity.pdbx_description
1 polymer ?
#
loop_
_entity_poly.entity_id
_entity_poly.type
_entity_poly.pdbx_seq_one_letter_code
_entity_poly.pdbx_strand_id
1 'polypeptide(L)'
;MTEFLFYHLQAQPVERVLPVLLEKSIERGWRVAVHTSSEERVDALDAHLWTFREDSFLPHGTFRELTAADQPVLLTVKDHNPNAATVRFLIDRAPMPADVERYDRVVLLFDGSDDEAVAEARDHWQSVKARGFAVTYWQADDSGRWQRRA
;
A
#
# COMPACT_ATOMS: atom_id res chain seq x y z
N MET A 1 7.53 -14.08 -9.56
CA MET A 1 8.22 -12.79 -9.75
C MET A 1 7.37 -11.66 -9.17
N THR A 2 8.00 -10.71 -8.55
CA THR A 2 7.30 -9.57 -7.95
C THR A 2 6.70 -8.66 -9.00
N GLU A 3 5.46 -8.23 -8.79
CA GLU A 3 4.77 -7.26 -9.63
C GLU A 3 4.65 -5.94 -8.86
N PHE A 4 4.94 -4.83 -9.53
CA PHE A 4 4.83 -3.50 -8.93
C PHE A 4 3.64 -2.77 -9.53
N LEU A 5 2.79 -2.20 -8.67
CA LEU A 5 1.61 -1.42 -9.07
C LEU A 5 1.73 -0.02 -8.49
N PHE A 6 1.71 0.97 -9.35
CA PHE A 6 1.79 2.39 -8.94
C PHE A 6 0.42 3.02 -9.11
N TYR A 7 -0.13 3.54 -8.01
CA TYR A 7 -1.42 4.23 -7.99
C TYR A 7 -1.19 5.72 -7.77
N HIS A 8 -1.49 6.50 -8.80
CA HIS A 8 -1.38 7.96 -8.78
C HIS A 8 -2.69 8.54 -8.24
N LEU A 9 -2.67 9.06 -7.01
CA LEU A 9 -3.83 9.64 -6.37
C LEU A 9 -3.95 11.10 -6.77
N GLN A 10 -5.10 11.51 -7.30
CA GLN A 10 -5.36 12.91 -7.69
C GLN A 10 -6.36 13.56 -6.77
N ALA A 11 -7.65 13.26 -6.96
CA ALA A 11 -8.72 13.88 -6.18
C ALA A 11 -9.09 13.08 -4.93
N GLN A 12 -8.63 11.83 -4.81
CA GLN A 12 -8.98 10.96 -3.71
C GLN A 12 -7.82 10.80 -2.74
N PRO A 13 -8.04 11.00 -1.43
CA PRO A 13 -6.99 10.77 -0.43
C PRO A 13 -6.73 9.28 -0.24
N VAL A 14 -5.54 8.94 0.27
CA VAL A 14 -5.16 7.56 0.54
C VAL A 14 -6.15 6.89 1.51
N GLU A 15 -6.72 7.63 2.45
CA GLU A 15 -7.69 7.13 3.42
C GLU A 15 -8.96 6.59 2.78
N ARG A 16 -9.27 7.04 1.56
CA ARG A 16 -10.43 6.55 0.82
C ARG A 16 -10.08 5.36 -0.08
N VAL A 17 -8.90 5.38 -0.68
CA VAL A 17 -8.48 4.38 -1.65
C VAL A 17 -7.96 3.11 -0.98
N LEU A 18 -7.13 3.28 0.05
CA LEU A 18 -6.45 2.16 0.71
C LEU A 18 -7.41 1.10 1.25
N PRO A 19 -8.49 1.45 1.99
CA PRO A 19 -9.38 0.41 2.53
C PRO A 19 -10.00 -0.47 1.46
N VAL A 20 -10.37 0.09 0.32
CA VAL A 20 -10.95 -0.66 -0.80
C VAL A 20 -9.95 -1.68 -1.34
N LEU A 21 -8.70 -1.27 -1.52
CA LEU A 21 -7.65 -2.17 -2.01
C LEU A 21 -7.31 -3.25 -0.98
N LEU A 22 -7.36 -2.92 0.30
CA LEU A 22 -7.13 -3.90 1.37
C LEU A 22 -8.24 -4.92 1.42
N GLU A 23 -9.50 -4.50 1.30
CA GLU A 23 -10.63 -5.43 1.25
C GLU A 23 -10.49 -6.42 0.10
N LYS A 24 -10.12 -5.93 -1.08
CA LYS A 24 -9.91 -6.80 -2.25
C LYS A 24 -8.79 -7.80 -2.02
N SER A 25 -7.72 -7.37 -1.35
CA SER A 25 -6.60 -8.26 -1.04
C SER A 25 -7.02 -9.38 -0.10
N ILE A 26 -7.79 -9.05 0.93
CA ILE A 26 -8.28 -10.01 1.92
C ILE A 26 -9.27 -10.99 1.26
N GLU A 27 -10.14 -10.51 0.39
CA GLU A 27 -11.07 -11.36 -0.36
C GLU A 27 -10.34 -12.40 -1.20
N ARG A 28 -9.14 -12.08 -1.68
CA ARG A 28 -8.30 -12.99 -2.44
C ARG A 28 -7.46 -13.93 -1.56
N GLY A 29 -7.58 -13.80 -0.25
CA GLY A 29 -6.83 -14.62 0.71
C GLY A 29 -5.40 -14.19 0.91
N TRP A 30 -5.04 -12.97 0.52
CA TRP A 30 -3.69 -12.46 0.68
C TRP A 30 -3.47 -11.88 2.06
N ARG A 31 -2.24 -11.98 2.54
CA ARG A 31 -1.79 -11.30 3.76
C ARG A 31 -1.01 -10.07 3.34
N VAL A 32 -1.27 -8.95 4.02
CA VAL A 32 -0.81 -7.63 3.58
C VAL A 32 -0.03 -6.92 4.70
N ALA A 33 1.06 -6.26 4.34
CA ALA A 33 1.73 -5.30 5.20
C ALA A 33 1.58 -3.91 4.58
N VAL A 34 1.19 -2.92 5.39
CA VAL A 34 1.07 -1.52 4.97
C VAL A 34 2.15 -0.73 5.66
N HIS A 35 3.12 -0.24 4.89
CA HIS A 35 4.25 0.54 5.39
C HIS A 35 3.95 2.03 5.22
N THR A 36 3.94 2.76 6.32
CA THR A 36 3.70 4.20 6.32
C THR A 36 4.90 4.93 6.93
N SER A 37 4.86 6.27 6.92
CA SER A 37 6.00 7.12 7.25
C SER A 37 6.22 7.36 8.74
N SER A 38 5.20 7.19 9.57
CA SER A 38 5.30 7.52 11.00
C SER A 38 4.36 6.68 11.85
N GLU A 39 4.66 6.58 13.15
CA GLU A 39 3.80 5.88 14.09
C GLU A 39 2.45 6.58 14.27
N GLU A 40 2.44 7.91 14.15
CA GLU A 40 1.18 8.67 14.20
C GLU A 40 0.27 8.30 13.04
N ARG A 41 0.82 8.08 11.86
CA ARG A 41 0.05 7.62 10.71
C ARG A 41 -0.47 6.21 10.90
N VAL A 42 0.32 5.33 11.52
CA VAL A 42 -0.15 3.99 11.87
C VAL A 42 -1.38 4.08 12.77
N ASP A 43 -1.32 4.91 13.79
CA ASP A 43 -2.44 5.06 14.74
C ASP A 43 -3.67 5.66 14.06
N ALA A 44 -3.48 6.66 13.20
CA ALA A 44 -4.58 7.29 12.46
C ALA A 44 -5.25 6.30 11.51
N LEU A 45 -4.46 5.51 10.79
CA LEU A 45 -4.98 4.50 9.88
C LEU A 45 -5.67 3.36 10.62
N ASP A 46 -5.12 2.93 11.75
CA ASP A 46 -5.73 1.89 12.58
C ASP A 46 -7.14 2.31 12.99
N ALA A 47 -7.29 3.52 13.52
CA ALA A 47 -8.60 4.06 13.88
C ALA A 47 -9.53 4.17 12.67
N HIS A 48 -9.02 4.65 11.54
CA HIS A 48 -9.80 4.84 10.32
C HIS A 48 -10.31 3.52 9.77
N LEU A 49 -9.49 2.47 9.77
CA LEU A 49 -9.88 1.16 9.22
C LEU A 49 -10.98 0.49 10.04
N TRP A 50 -11.12 0.83 11.32
CA TRP A 50 -12.24 0.32 12.13
C TRP A 50 -13.58 0.97 11.77
N THR A 51 -13.57 2.18 11.22
CA THR A 51 -14.78 3.00 11.08
C THR A 51 -15.04 3.56 9.69
N PHE A 52 -14.27 3.18 8.68
CA PHE A 52 -14.40 3.78 7.35
C PHE A 52 -15.73 3.47 6.66
N ARG A 53 -16.40 2.38 7.07
CA ARG A 53 -17.72 1.98 6.59
C ARG A 53 -18.42 1.18 7.67
N GLU A 54 -19.72 1.46 7.88
CA GLU A 54 -20.49 0.77 8.93
C GLU A 54 -20.65 -0.72 8.68
N ASP A 55 -20.81 -1.11 7.42
CA ASP A 55 -21.10 -2.50 7.03
C ASP A 55 -19.85 -3.31 6.72
N SER A 56 -18.67 -2.77 6.99
CA SER A 56 -17.41 -3.43 6.68
C SER A 56 -16.64 -3.77 7.94
N PHE A 57 -16.09 -4.97 7.96
CA PHE A 57 -15.12 -5.39 8.98
C PHE A 57 -13.85 -5.80 8.25
N LEU A 58 -12.77 -5.04 8.48
CA LEU A 58 -11.47 -5.31 7.91
C LEU A 58 -10.52 -5.73 9.03
N PRO A 59 -10.20 -7.03 9.16
CA PRO A 59 -9.30 -7.48 10.23
C PRO A 59 -7.89 -6.94 10.01
N HIS A 60 -7.37 -6.23 11.01
CA HIS A 60 -6.06 -5.60 10.95
C HIS A 60 -5.49 -5.36 12.33
N GLY A 61 -4.19 -5.09 12.38
CA GLY A 61 -3.50 -4.72 13.59
C GLY A 61 -2.25 -3.92 13.30
N THR A 62 -1.59 -3.45 14.35
CA THR A 62 -0.37 -2.67 14.21
C THR A 62 0.85 -3.49 14.60
N PHE A 63 2.03 -3.04 14.17
CA PHE A 63 3.29 -3.73 14.41
C PHE A 63 3.68 -3.80 15.90
N ARG A 64 3.03 -2.98 16.74
CA ARG A 64 3.31 -2.95 18.18
C ARG A 64 2.50 -3.99 18.96
N GLU A 65 1.51 -4.62 18.34
CA GLU A 65 0.65 -5.58 19.02
C GLU A 65 1.34 -6.93 19.18
N LEU A 66 1.06 -7.63 20.27
CA LEU A 66 1.58 -8.97 20.48
C LEU A 66 1.11 -9.96 19.41
N THR A 67 -0.04 -9.68 18.80
CA THR A 67 -0.63 -10.51 17.76
C THR A 67 -0.23 -10.08 16.35
N ALA A 68 0.79 -9.24 16.22
CA ALA A 68 1.19 -8.70 14.90
C ALA A 68 1.41 -9.80 13.85
N ALA A 69 2.03 -10.91 14.24
CA ALA A 69 2.32 -12.01 13.32
C ALA A 69 1.05 -12.69 12.78
N ASP A 70 -0.06 -12.57 13.49
CA ASP A 70 -1.32 -13.21 13.12
C ASP A 70 -2.25 -12.32 12.30
N GLN A 71 -1.89 -11.06 12.11
CA GLN A 71 -2.79 -10.12 11.44
C GLN A 71 -2.79 -10.31 9.92
N PRO A 72 -3.97 -10.41 9.29
CA PRO A 72 -4.05 -10.47 7.83
C PRO A 72 -3.65 -9.16 7.18
N VAL A 73 -3.86 -8.02 7.86
CA VAL A 73 -3.35 -6.71 7.46
C VAL A 73 -2.57 -6.14 8.62
N LEU A 74 -1.30 -5.85 8.40
CA LEU A 74 -0.42 -5.28 9.42
C LEU A 74 0.01 -3.88 9.03
N LEU A 75 -0.22 -2.90 9.91
CA LEU A 75 0.23 -1.53 9.74
C LEU A 75 1.59 -1.38 10.43
N THR A 76 2.59 -0.87 9.71
CA THR A 76 3.96 -0.81 10.23
C THR A 76 4.73 0.41 9.71
N VAL A 77 5.78 0.79 10.43
CA VAL A 77 6.77 1.78 10.00
C VAL A 77 8.13 1.13 9.73
N LYS A 78 8.19 -0.20 9.75
CA LYS A 78 9.46 -0.95 9.65
C LYS A 78 9.51 -1.78 8.37
N ASP A 79 10.72 -1.96 7.87
CA ASP A 79 10.99 -2.89 6.78
C ASP A 79 11.17 -4.30 7.36
N HIS A 80 10.03 -4.93 7.70
CA HIS A 80 9.99 -6.27 8.26
C HIS A 80 8.73 -6.99 7.75
N ASN A 81 8.62 -8.27 8.00
CA ASN A 81 7.46 -9.03 7.52
C ASN A 81 7.02 -10.07 8.56
N PRO A 82 6.56 -9.63 9.76
CA PRO A 82 6.22 -10.57 10.83
C PRO A 82 4.97 -11.38 10.55
N ASN A 83 4.04 -10.86 9.72
CA ASN A 83 2.79 -11.55 9.41
C ASN A 83 2.86 -12.38 8.12
N ALA A 84 4.05 -12.61 7.59
CA ALA A 84 4.26 -13.37 6.36
C ALA A 84 3.43 -12.81 5.18
N ALA A 85 3.43 -11.49 5.04
CA ALA A 85 2.70 -10.82 3.97
C ALA A 85 3.28 -11.16 2.59
N THR A 86 2.42 -11.39 1.62
CA THR A 86 2.80 -11.58 0.22
C THR A 86 2.58 -10.32 -0.60
N VAL A 87 1.84 -9.34 -0.04
CA VAL A 87 1.59 -8.04 -0.66
C VAL A 87 2.01 -6.95 0.30
N ARG A 88 2.81 -6.01 -0.20
CA ARG A 88 3.25 -4.87 0.60
C ARG A 88 2.78 -3.58 -0.04
N PHE A 89 2.07 -2.77 0.76
CA PHE A 89 1.63 -1.43 0.35
C PHE A 89 2.59 -0.40 0.92
N LEU A 90 2.99 0.55 0.07
CA LEU A 90 3.83 1.68 0.46
C LEU A 90 2.99 2.94 0.33
N ILE A 91 2.76 3.63 1.44
CA ILE A 91 1.96 4.86 1.48
C ILE A 91 2.75 5.96 2.19
N ASP A 92 2.29 7.20 2.06
CA ASP A 92 2.89 8.36 2.75
C ASP A 92 4.40 8.46 2.55
N ARG A 93 4.88 8.15 1.33
CA ARG A 93 6.31 8.21 0.96
C ARG A 93 7.18 7.21 1.71
N ALA A 94 6.61 6.10 2.15
CA ALA A 94 7.38 5.02 2.77
C ALA A 94 8.43 4.49 1.78
N PRO A 95 9.62 4.10 2.28
CA PRO A 95 10.69 3.65 1.39
C PRO A 95 10.41 2.27 0.80
N MET A 96 11.04 1.99 -0.33
CA MET A 96 11.00 0.68 -0.94
C MET A 96 11.65 -0.34 0.00
N PRO A 97 11.05 -1.53 0.21
CA PRO A 97 11.68 -2.54 1.06
C PRO A 97 12.99 -3.04 0.45
N ALA A 98 13.92 -3.44 1.31
CA ALA A 98 15.23 -3.91 0.86
C ALA A 98 15.14 -5.21 0.08
N ASP A 99 14.20 -6.10 0.47
CA ASP A 99 14.02 -7.41 -0.15
C ASP A 99 12.65 -7.47 -0.85
N VAL A 100 12.54 -6.76 -1.98
CA VAL A 100 11.28 -6.69 -2.72
C VAL A 100 10.84 -8.05 -3.25
N GLU A 101 11.78 -8.94 -3.50
CA GLU A 101 11.51 -10.25 -4.12
C GLU A 101 10.76 -11.21 -3.20
N ARG A 102 10.71 -10.92 -1.89
CA ARG A 102 9.93 -11.73 -0.97
C ARG A 102 8.42 -11.50 -1.10
N TYR A 103 8.01 -10.45 -1.83
CA TYR A 103 6.60 -10.13 -2.03
C TYR A 103 6.16 -10.52 -3.45
N ASP A 104 4.92 -10.99 -3.57
CA ASP A 104 4.31 -11.23 -4.88
C ASP A 104 3.92 -9.89 -5.53
N ARG A 105 3.52 -8.92 -4.70
CA ARG A 105 3.16 -7.58 -5.15
C ARG A 105 3.68 -6.52 -4.20
N VAL A 106 4.14 -5.43 -4.78
CA VAL A 106 4.43 -4.19 -4.06
C VAL A 106 3.56 -3.11 -4.68
N VAL A 107 2.69 -2.51 -3.87
CA VAL A 107 1.72 -1.51 -4.31
C VAL A 107 2.08 -0.17 -3.72
N LEU A 108 2.34 0.81 -4.57
CA LEU A 108 2.76 2.14 -4.15
C LEU A 108 1.63 3.13 -4.44
N LEU A 109 1.11 3.75 -3.38
CA LEU A 109 0.12 4.81 -3.49
C LEU A 109 0.78 6.14 -3.19
N PHE A 110 0.75 7.08 -4.14
CA PHE A 110 1.40 8.37 -3.98
C PHE A 110 0.46 9.51 -4.35
N ASP A 111 0.62 10.63 -3.63
CA ASP A 111 -0.18 11.83 -3.84
C ASP A 111 0.32 12.57 -5.08
N GLY A 112 -0.50 12.60 -6.13
CA GLY A 112 -0.17 13.25 -7.38
C GLY A 112 -0.09 14.78 -7.30
N SER A 113 -0.58 15.38 -6.20
CA SER A 113 -0.47 16.82 -5.97
C SER A 113 0.81 17.21 -5.20
N ASP A 114 1.57 16.22 -4.72
CA ASP A 114 2.83 16.43 -4.01
C ASP A 114 3.99 16.16 -4.98
N ASP A 115 4.67 17.22 -5.42
CA ASP A 115 5.74 17.13 -6.42
C ASP A 115 6.88 16.23 -5.98
N GLU A 116 7.20 16.22 -4.68
CA GLU A 116 8.27 15.34 -4.14
C GLU A 116 7.86 13.87 -4.18
N ALA A 117 6.60 13.59 -3.84
CA ALA A 117 6.07 12.23 -3.89
C ALA A 117 6.04 11.71 -5.34
N VAL A 118 5.66 12.56 -6.28
CA VAL A 118 5.66 12.23 -7.71
C VAL A 118 7.08 11.92 -8.20
N ALA A 119 8.05 12.75 -7.82
CA ALA A 119 9.46 12.54 -8.20
C ALA A 119 10.00 11.23 -7.64
N GLU A 120 9.71 10.93 -6.37
CA GLU A 120 10.13 9.66 -5.75
C GLU A 120 9.48 8.46 -6.44
N ALA A 121 8.19 8.56 -6.75
CA ALA A 121 7.48 7.48 -7.45
C ALA A 121 8.09 7.23 -8.83
N ARG A 122 8.46 8.30 -9.53
CA ARG A 122 9.12 8.19 -10.84
C ARG A 122 10.47 7.49 -10.74
N ASP A 123 11.24 7.83 -9.72
CA ASP A 123 12.54 7.20 -9.48
C ASP A 123 12.38 5.71 -9.18
N HIS A 124 11.40 5.35 -8.34
CA HIS A 124 11.10 3.96 -8.06
C HIS A 124 10.64 3.21 -9.33
N TRP A 125 9.78 3.84 -10.13
CA TRP A 125 9.32 3.27 -11.39
C TRP A 125 10.49 2.93 -12.30
N GLN A 126 11.41 3.87 -12.50
CA GLN A 126 12.57 3.66 -13.36
C GLN A 126 13.48 2.56 -12.82
N SER A 127 13.69 2.54 -11.52
CA SER A 127 14.56 1.56 -10.88
C SER A 127 14.03 0.14 -11.02
N VAL A 128 12.75 -0.09 -10.69
CA VAL A 128 12.18 -1.44 -10.76
C VAL A 128 12.02 -1.92 -12.20
N LYS A 129 11.73 -1.00 -13.11
CA LYS A 129 11.63 -1.32 -14.53
C LYS A 129 12.99 -1.73 -15.10
N ALA A 130 14.04 -1.01 -14.73
CA ALA A 130 15.42 -1.34 -15.14
C ALA A 130 15.88 -2.70 -14.60
N ARG A 131 15.35 -3.12 -13.45
CA ARG A 131 15.64 -4.43 -12.87
C ARG A 131 14.83 -5.56 -13.50
N GLY A 132 13.95 -5.25 -14.45
CA GLY A 132 13.18 -6.25 -15.19
C GLY A 132 11.88 -6.71 -14.54
N PHE A 133 11.43 -6.03 -13.51
CA PHE A 133 10.16 -6.36 -12.86
C PHE A 133 8.96 -5.95 -13.72
N ALA A 134 7.86 -6.68 -13.58
CA ALA A 134 6.58 -6.30 -14.17
C ALA A 134 6.05 -5.08 -13.40
N VAL A 135 5.67 -4.02 -14.12
CA VAL A 135 5.24 -2.77 -13.52
C VAL A 135 3.99 -2.26 -14.23
N THR A 136 2.99 -1.83 -13.47
CA THR A 136 1.81 -1.18 -14.01
C THR A 136 1.58 0.16 -13.32
N TYR A 137 1.01 1.10 -14.06
CA TYR A 137 0.74 2.46 -13.58
C TYR A 137 -0.76 2.75 -13.72
N TRP A 138 -1.38 3.16 -12.63
CA TRP A 138 -2.82 3.38 -12.54
C TRP A 138 -3.12 4.82 -12.13
N GLN A 139 -4.11 5.42 -12.79
CA GLN A 139 -4.57 6.76 -12.49
C GLN A 139 -6.09 6.80 -12.63
N ALA A 140 -6.78 7.44 -11.69
CA ALA A 140 -8.22 7.56 -11.76
C ALA A 140 -8.63 8.61 -12.80
N ASP A 141 -9.71 8.34 -13.54
CA ASP A 141 -10.30 9.33 -14.42
C ASP A 141 -11.20 10.29 -13.62
N ASP A 142 -11.86 11.24 -14.32
CA ASP A 142 -12.72 12.24 -13.68
C ASP A 142 -13.90 11.62 -12.92
N SER A 143 -14.31 10.42 -13.29
CA SER A 143 -15.40 9.70 -12.61
C SER A 143 -14.92 8.83 -11.44
N GLY A 144 -13.62 8.82 -11.18
CA GLY A 144 -13.02 8.01 -10.11
C GLY A 144 -12.68 6.58 -10.51
N ARG A 145 -12.79 6.23 -11.77
CA ARG A 145 -12.44 4.89 -12.25
C ARG A 145 -10.95 4.79 -12.51
N TRP A 146 -10.37 3.70 -12.06
CA TRP A 146 -8.95 3.44 -12.28
C TRP A 146 -8.69 3.06 -13.73
N GLN A 147 -7.75 3.75 -14.35
CA GLN A 147 -7.31 3.50 -15.72
C GLN A 147 -5.85 3.11 -15.70
N ARG A 148 -5.51 2.01 -16.35
CA ARG A 148 -4.10 1.63 -16.53
C ARG A 148 -3.47 2.53 -17.57
N ARG A 149 -2.41 3.26 -17.19
CA ARG A 149 -1.72 4.21 -18.08
C ARG A 149 -0.43 3.66 -18.68
N ALA A 150 0.13 2.63 -18.04
CA ALA A 150 1.37 2.04 -18.55
C ALA A 150 1.54 0.58 -18.15
#